data_5f824d5603cb52c46f30a729299fe24c
#
_entry.id   5f824d5603cb52c46f30a729299fe24c
#
_cell.length_a   1.000
_cell.length_b   1.000
_cell.length_c   1.000
_cell.angle_alpha   90.00
_cell.angle_beta   90.00
_cell.angle_gamma   90.00
#
_symmetry.space_group_name_H-M   'P 1'
#
loop_
_entity.id
_entity.type
_entity.pdbx_description
1 polymer ?
#
loop_
_entity_poly.entity_id
_entity_poly.type
_entity_poly.pdbx_seq_one_letter_code
_entity_poly.pdbx_strand_id
1 'polypeptide(L)'
;MVVLIAVVATAEKIADETGADVGRHILVVGGGLYANVLCQILIWHRVVPVLADNNPERLALAKKCGIYYTFPYDDTLKENLLRITGGMLADAAVYFAFSNKSEPSRVFSLTRRGATAVFCSRTEKSLAVNLENAMKNDVSVKCVSDNRDYVSGAINVLLNKAVNYSEFTFNQSSEEALPAALERFSAGDASVLNEEFNIFKFIF
;
A
#
# COMPACT_ATOMS: atom_id res chain seq x y z
N MET A 1 0.86 18.97 -5.74
CA MET A 1 -0.16 18.83 -4.67
C MET A 1 -1.39 18.05 -5.12
N VAL A 2 -2.02 18.34 -6.26
CA VAL A 2 -3.25 17.66 -6.72
C VAL A 2 -3.09 16.13 -6.83
N VAL A 3 -1.99 15.63 -7.37
CA VAL A 3 -1.73 14.18 -7.50
C VAL A 3 -1.65 13.49 -6.15
N LEU A 4 -1.04 14.15 -5.14
CA LEU A 4 -0.96 13.61 -3.79
C LEU A 4 -2.34 13.49 -3.12
N ILE A 5 -3.27 14.39 -3.41
CA ILE A 5 -4.64 14.30 -2.88
C ILE A 5 -5.28 12.97 -3.29
N ALA A 6 -5.15 12.56 -4.56
CA ALA A 6 -5.72 11.30 -5.03
C ALA A 6 -5.06 10.07 -4.35
N VAL A 7 -3.74 10.11 -4.15
CA VAL A 7 -3.01 9.05 -3.45
C VAL A 7 -3.44 8.95 -1.99
N VAL A 8 -3.50 10.09 -1.29
CA VAL A 8 -3.90 10.17 0.11
C VAL A 8 -5.37 9.76 0.28
N ALA A 9 -6.27 10.21 -0.60
CA ALA A 9 -7.69 9.81 -0.56
C ALA A 9 -7.86 8.30 -0.73
N THR A 10 -7.10 7.68 -1.65
CA THR A 10 -7.11 6.23 -1.79
C THR A 10 -6.58 5.54 -0.53
N ALA A 11 -5.49 6.04 0.04
CA ALA A 11 -4.90 5.46 1.24
C ALA A 11 -5.81 5.61 2.47
N GLU A 12 -6.50 6.73 2.65
CA GLU A 12 -7.52 6.92 3.69
C GLU A 12 -8.66 5.91 3.55
N LYS A 13 -9.21 5.74 2.34
CA LYS A 13 -10.23 4.73 2.10
C LYS A 13 -9.75 3.32 2.45
N ILE A 14 -8.53 2.97 2.05
CA ILE A 14 -7.95 1.67 2.37
C ILE A 14 -7.81 1.50 3.89
N ALA A 15 -7.34 2.52 4.60
CA ALA A 15 -7.21 2.50 6.05
C ALA A 15 -8.57 2.24 6.73
N ASP A 16 -9.62 2.93 6.30
CA ASP A 16 -11.00 2.74 6.79
C ASP A 16 -11.51 1.32 6.52
N GLU A 17 -11.31 0.81 5.30
CA GLU A 17 -11.75 -0.54 4.91
C GLU A 17 -11.03 -1.67 5.68
N THR A 18 -9.84 -1.42 6.24
CA THR A 18 -9.18 -2.39 7.12
C THR A 18 -9.86 -2.54 8.47
N GLY A 19 -10.72 -1.59 8.85
CA GLY A 19 -11.26 -1.49 10.21
C GLY A 19 -10.16 -1.25 11.24
N ALA A 20 -9.10 -0.55 10.83
CA ALA A 20 -7.95 -0.29 11.68
C ALA A 20 -8.32 0.57 12.89
N ASP A 21 -7.88 0.15 14.07
CA ASP A 21 -8.07 0.85 15.33
C ASP A 21 -6.73 1.00 16.05
N VAL A 22 -6.68 1.87 17.04
CA VAL A 22 -5.47 2.20 17.80
C VAL A 22 -4.76 0.94 18.31
N GLY A 23 -3.45 0.85 18.05
CA GLY A 23 -2.58 -0.24 18.49
C GLY A 23 -2.68 -1.53 17.66
N ARG A 24 -3.55 -1.61 16.67
CA ARG A 24 -3.65 -2.77 15.79
C ARG A 24 -2.50 -2.85 14.79
N HIS A 25 -2.09 -4.06 14.46
CA HIS A 25 -1.02 -4.33 13.49
C HIS A 25 -1.62 -4.62 12.10
N ILE A 26 -1.32 -3.77 11.13
CA ILE A 26 -1.79 -3.92 9.76
C ILE A 26 -0.61 -4.28 8.85
N LEU A 27 -0.69 -5.48 8.25
CA LEU A 27 0.28 -5.90 7.24
C LEU A 27 0.00 -5.18 5.92
N VAL A 28 0.99 -4.49 5.38
CA VAL A 28 0.92 -3.82 4.07
C VAL A 28 1.92 -4.47 3.14
N VAL A 29 1.44 -5.16 2.10
CA VAL A 29 2.26 -5.86 1.12
C VAL A 29 2.41 -5.03 -0.15
N GLY A 30 3.67 -4.74 -0.51
CA GLY A 30 4.07 -3.86 -1.60
C GLY A 30 4.51 -2.49 -1.06
N GLY A 31 5.76 -2.09 -1.33
CA GLY A 31 6.40 -0.87 -0.81
C GLY A 31 6.31 0.35 -1.72
N GLY A 32 5.37 0.36 -2.68
CA GLY A 32 5.18 1.49 -3.60
C GLY A 32 4.62 2.74 -2.92
N LEU A 33 4.41 3.81 -3.70
CA LEU A 33 3.94 5.11 -3.20
C LEU A 33 2.65 4.99 -2.35
N TYR A 34 1.65 4.29 -2.86
CA TYR A 34 0.37 4.12 -2.15
C TYR A 34 0.53 3.41 -0.81
N ALA A 35 1.35 2.35 -0.78
CA ALA A 35 1.63 1.60 0.43
C ALA A 35 2.40 2.42 1.47
N ASN A 36 3.39 3.19 1.02
CA ASN A 36 4.16 4.06 1.90
C ASN A 36 3.27 5.16 2.51
N VAL A 37 2.45 5.84 1.69
CA VAL A 37 1.49 6.84 2.15
C VAL A 37 0.47 6.22 3.11
N LEU A 38 -0.07 5.04 2.79
CA LEU A 38 -0.97 4.30 3.68
C LEU A 38 -0.33 4.03 5.04
N CYS A 39 0.92 3.55 5.07
CA CYS A 39 1.61 3.29 6.33
C CYS A 39 1.77 4.56 7.17
N GLN A 40 2.08 5.71 6.56
CA GLN A 40 2.18 6.98 7.27
C GLN A 40 0.82 7.42 7.84
N ILE A 41 -0.25 7.24 7.08
CA ILE A 41 -1.62 7.52 7.52
C ILE A 41 -2.01 6.60 8.69
N LEU A 42 -1.71 5.30 8.60
CA LEU A 42 -1.94 4.36 9.69
C LEU A 42 -1.20 4.79 10.98
N ILE A 43 0.06 5.23 10.87
CA ILE A 43 0.82 5.77 12.01
C ILE A 43 0.12 7.01 12.59
N TRP A 44 -0.35 7.92 11.74
CA TRP A 44 -1.09 9.10 12.18
C TRP A 44 -2.38 8.73 12.93
N HIS A 45 -3.06 7.66 12.50
CA HIS A 45 -4.21 7.07 13.20
C HIS A 45 -3.83 6.21 14.42
N ARG A 46 -2.53 6.19 14.82
CA ARG A 46 -2.01 5.39 15.94
C ARG A 46 -2.15 3.88 15.74
N VAL A 47 -2.20 3.45 14.50
CA VAL A 47 -2.16 2.05 14.07
C VAL A 47 -0.71 1.68 13.80
N VAL A 48 -0.35 0.42 13.94
CA VAL A 48 1.00 -0.09 13.73
C VAL A 48 1.11 -0.75 12.35
N PRO A 49 1.60 -0.06 11.31
CA PRO A 49 1.81 -0.69 10.02
C PRO A 49 3.05 -1.58 10.04
N VAL A 50 2.96 -2.70 9.33
CA VAL A 50 4.06 -3.62 9.04
C VAL A 50 4.20 -3.70 7.53
N LEU A 51 5.20 -3.03 6.97
CA LEU A 51 5.41 -3.00 5.53
C LEU A 51 6.27 -4.17 5.08
N ALA A 52 5.84 -4.88 4.05
CA ALA A 52 6.58 -5.98 3.45
C ALA A 52 6.75 -5.79 1.93
N ASP A 53 7.97 -5.84 1.43
CA ASP A 53 8.30 -5.75 0.00
C ASP A 53 9.57 -6.57 -0.29
N ASN A 54 9.75 -6.98 -1.56
CA ASN A 54 10.98 -7.67 -2.01
C ASN A 54 12.07 -6.70 -2.50
N ASN A 55 11.74 -5.41 -2.66
CA ASN A 55 12.72 -4.40 -3.06
C ASN A 55 13.32 -3.72 -1.82
N PRO A 56 14.66 -3.89 -1.57
CA PRO A 56 15.32 -3.32 -0.41
C PRO A 56 15.34 -1.78 -0.41
N GLU A 57 15.35 -1.15 -1.58
CA GLU A 57 15.35 0.31 -1.70
C GLU A 57 14.01 0.90 -1.23
N ARG A 58 12.90 0.22 -1.56
CA ARG A 58 11.55 0.61 -1.07
C ARG A 58 11.44 0.45 0.44
N LEU A 59 12.02 -0.62 1.00
CA LEU A 59 12.07 -0.80 2.45
C LEU A 59 12.93 0.28 3.12
N ALA A 60 14.05 0.65 2.51
CA ALA A 60 14.92 1.73 3.00
C ALA A 60 14.21 3.10 2.96
N LEU A 61 13.49 3.39 1.87
CA LEU A 61 12.67 4.60 1.75
C LEU A 61 11.56 4.64 2.81
N ALA A 62 10.89 3.52 3.04
CA ALA A 62 9.85 3.41 4.05
C ALA A 62 10.39 3.75 5.45
N LYS A 63 11.58 3.25 5.80
CA LYS A 63 12.25 3.61 7.07
C LYS A 63 12.53 5.10 7.18
N LYS A 64 12.99 5.75 6.11
CA LYS A 64 13.18 7.21 6.09
C LYS A 64 11.88 7.98 6.29
N CYS A 65 10.75 7.45 5.83
CA CYS A 65 9.41 8.01 6.05
C CYS A 65 8.83 7.69 7.45
N GLY A 66 9.60 7.07 8.35
CA GLY A 66 9.17 6.80 9.73
C GLY A 66 8.43 5.47 9.93
N ILE A 67 8.40 4.59 8.93
CA ILE A 67 7.77 3.28 9.05
C ILE A 67 8.76 2.33 9.75
N TYR A 68 8.47 1.99 10.99
CA TYR A 68 9.41 1.24 11.85
C TYR A 68 9.53 -0.24 11.45
N TYR A 69 8.39 -0.93 11.27
CA TYR A 69 8.38 -2.34 10.93
C TYR A 69 8.39 -2.52 9.41
N THR A 70 9.57 -2.85 8.87
CA THR A 70 9.75 -3.13 7.45
C THR A 70 10.49 -4.44 7.28
N PHE A 71 9.94 -5.37 6.51
CA PHE A 71 10.48 -6.72 6.33
C PHE A 71 10.50 -7.13 4.86
N PRO A 72 11.41 -8.04 4.45
CA PRO A 72 11.28 -8.73 3.18
C PRO A 72 9.95 -9.53 3.12
N TYR A 73 9.33 -9.58 1.95
CA TYR A 73 8.16 -10.43 1.72
C TYR A 73 8.60 -11.85 1.36
N ASP A 74 9.18 -12.56 2.33
CA ASP A 74 9.74 -13.90 2.22
C ASP A 74 9.23 -14.81 3.35
N ASP A 75 9.76 -16.03 3.46
CA ASP A 75 9.29 -17.03 4.41
C ASP A 75 9.52 -16.64 5.88
N THR A 76 10.42 -15.71 6.15
CA THR A 76 10.69 -15.20 7.50
C THR A 76 9.63 -14.22 8.00
N LEU A 77 8.80 -13.66 7.09
CA LEU A 77 7.81 -12.65 7.44
C LEU A 77 6.80 -13.14 8.48
N LYS A 78 6.36 -14.40 8.40
CA LYS A 78 5.41 -14.96 9.36
C LYS A 78 5.97 -14.99 10.77
N GLU A 79 7.22 -15.40 10.93
CA GLU A 79 7.88 -15.42 12.23
C GLU A 79 8.07 -14.00 12.78
N ASN A 80 8.47 -13.07 11.94
CA ASN A 80 8.59 -11.66 12.31
C ASN A 80 7.23 -11.08 12.77
N LEU A 81 6.14 -11.36 12.06
CA LEU A 81 4.79 -10.95 12.47
C LEU A 81 4.41 -11.55 13.82
N LEU A 82 4.59 -12.85 14.03
CA LEU A 82 4.30 -13.50 15.32
C LEU A 82 5.07 -12.84 16.47
N ARG A 83 6.34 -12.51 16.24
CA ARG A 83 7.18 -11.86 17.25
C ARG A 83 6.69 -10.47 17.66
N ILE A 84 6.30 -9.63 16.70
CA ILE A 84 5.86 -8.25 16.97
C ILE A 84 4.42 -8.15 17.45
N THR A 85 3.58 -9.15 17.13
CA THR A 85 2.15 -9.18 17.49
C THR A 85 1.87 -10.06 18.72
N GLY A 86 2.89 -10.52 19.43
CA GLY A 86 2.68 -11.42 20.56
C GLY A 86 2.04 -12.77 20.18
N GLY A 87 2.32 -13.29 18.98
CA GLY A 87 1.81 -14.55 18.49
C GLY A 87 0.48 -14.49 17.75
N MET A 88 -0.11 -13.30 17.57
CA MET A 88 -1.48 -13.15 17.05
C MET A 88 -1.58 -12.98 15.52
N LEU A 89 -0.46 -12.74 14.82
CA LEU A 89 -0.43 -12.31 13.42
C LEU A 89 -1.08 -10.92 13.19
N ALA A 90 -1.21 -10.49 11.93
CA ALA A 90 -1.75 -9.18 11.60
C ALA A 90 -3.27 -9.11 11.82
N ASP A 91 -3.75 -7.98 12.33
CA ASP A 91 -5.18 -7.69 12.55
C ASP A 91 -5.94 -7.51 11.24
N ALA A 92 -5.27 -6.96 10.22
CA ALA A 92 -5.74 -6.90 8.85
C ALA A 92 -4.54 -6.90 7.90
N ALA A 93 -4.78 -7.12 6.61
CA ALA A 93 -3.76 -7.04 5.58
C ALA A 93 -4.24 -6.21 4.39
N VAL A 94 -3.32 -5.47 3.78
CA VAL A 94 -3.53 -4.76 2.52
C VAL A 94 -2.54 -5.29 1.49
N TYR A 95 -3.02 -5.70 0.33
CA TYR A 95 -2.20 -6.19 -0.76
C TYR A 95 -2.28 -5.25 -1.96
N PHE A 96 -1.12 -4.69 -2.32
CA PHE A 96 -0.97 -3.87 -3.53
C PHE A 96 -0.38 -4.72 -4.66
N ALA A 97 -1.21 -5.03 -5.66
CA ALA A 97 -0.85 -5.92 -6.78
C ALA A 97 0.02 -5.25 -7.87
N PHE A 98 0.52 -4.04 -7.65
CA PHE A 98 1.13 -3.21 -8.71
C PHE A 98 2.46 -3.72 -9.29
N SER A 99 3.14 -4.65 -8.64
CA SER A 99 4.45 -5.10 -9.11
C SER A 99 4.95 -6.41 -8.49
N ASN A 100 4.15 -7.05 -7.68
CA ASN A 100 4.58 -8.25 -6.98
C ASN A 100 4.18 -9.51 -7.76
N LYS A 101 5.18 -10.26 -8.20
CA LYS A 101 5.01 -11.67 -8.62
C LYS A 101 4.71 -12.59 -7.42
N SER A 102 4.47 -12.02 -6.24
CA SER A 102 4.19 -12.76 -5.02
C SER A 102 2.75 -13.25 -5.01
N GLU A 103 2.54 -14.44 -4.49
CA GLU A 103 1.23 -15.06 -4.36
C GLU A 103 0.31 -14.22 -3.46
N PRO A 104 -0.78 -13.63 -3.99
CA PRO A 104 -1.67 -12.77 -3.21
C PRO A 104 -2.38 -13.52 -2.08
N SER A 105 -2.64 -14.81 -2.27
CA SER A 105 -3.32 -15.68 -1.29
C SER A 105 -2.54 -15.86 0.01
N ARG A 106 -1.23 -15.60 -0.02
CA ARG A 106 -0.36 -15.74 1.15
C ARG A 106 -0.77 -14.81 2.29
N VAL A 107 -1.37 -13.64 2.01
CA VAL A 107 -1.80 -12.70 3.04
C VAL A 107 -2.77 -13.33 4.05
N PHE A 108 -3.59 -14.30 3.62
CA PHE A 108 -4.54 -14.98 4.50
C PHE A 108 -3.86 -15.86 5.56
N SER A 109 -2.63 -16.31 5.32
CA SER A 109 -1.84 -17.07 6.29
C SER A 109 -1.02 -16.18 7.24
N LEU A 110 -0.99 -14.89 6.98
CA LEU A 110 -0.27 -13.86 7.73
C LEU A 110 -1.20 -13.00 8.58
N THR A 111 -2.50 -13.25 8.51
CA THR A 111 -3.53 -12.57 9.29
C THR A 111 -4.14 -13.50 10.33
N ARG A 112 -4.62 -12.90 11.44
CA ARG A 112 -5.36 -13.64 12.47
C ARG A 112 -6.74 -14.04 11.98
N ARG A 113 -7.38 -14.92 12.74
CA ARG A 113 -8.78 -15.29 12.51
C ARG A 113 -9.71 -14.07 12.62
N GLY A 114 -10.68 -13.98 11.72
CA GLY A 114 -11.63 -12.86 11.66
C GLY A 114 -11.04 -11.54 11.14
N ALA A 115 -9.84 -11.58 10.55
CA ALA A 115 -9.18 -10.40 9.98
C ALA A 115 -9.88 -9.91 8.70
N THR A 116 -9.52 -8.70 8.26
CA THR A 116 -9.89 -8.17 6.95
C THR A 116 -8.67 -8.14 6.02
N ALA A 117 -8.81 -8.65 4.80
CA ALA A 117 -7.82 -8.52 3.74
C ALA A 117 -8.36 -7.59 2.64
N VAL A 118 -7.65 -6.49 2.38
CA VAL A 118 -8.01 -5.48 1.37
C VAL A 118 -7.08 -5.63 0.17
N PHE A 119 -7.66 -5.83 -1.00
CA PHE A 119 -6.92 -5.94 -2.25
C PHE A 119 -7.08 -4.67 -3.08
N CYS A 120 -5.94 -4.13 -3.51
CA CYS A 120 -5.87 -2.90 -4.31
C CYS A 120 -5.08 -3.17 -5.57
N SER A 121 -5.72 -3.10 -6.73
CA SER A 121 -5.06 -3.13 -8.03
C SER A 121 -5.71 -2.14 -8.97
N ARG A 122 -4.90 -1.45 -9.78
CA ARG A 122 -5.37 -0.54 -10.82
C ARG A 122 -4.95 -0.96 -12.23
N THR A 123 -4.00 -1.88 -12.33
CA THR A 123 -3.35 -2.23 -13.60
C THR A 123 -3.64 -3.64 -14.06
N GLU A 124 -3.96 -4.54 -13.16
CA GLU A 124 -4.26 -5.92 -13.51
C GLU A 124 -5.74 -6.09 -13.81
N LYS A 125 -6.04 -6.73 -14.94
CA LYS A 125 -7.42 -7.04 -15.36
C LYS A 125 -8.04 -8.13 -14.50
N SER A 126 -7.21 -9.00 -13.91
CA SER A 126 -7.65 -10.07 -13.02
C SER A 126 -6.55 -10.43 -12.01
N LEU A 127 -6.94 -10.71 -10.78
CA LEU A 127 -6.09 -11.23 -9.72
C LEU A 127 -6.62 -12.59 -9.28
N ALA A 128 -5.83 -13.65 -9.50
CA ALA A 128 -6.19 -14.98 -9.02
C ALA A 128 -5.87 -15.11 -7.54
N VAL A 129 -6.87 -15.43 -6.72
CA VAL A 129 -6.75 -15.56 -5.28
C VAL A 129 -7.34 -16.90 -4.83
N ASN A 130 -6.53 -17.72 -4.13
CA ASN A 130 -7.03 -18.93 -3.48
C ASN A 130 -7.62 -18.56 -2.11
N LEU A 131 -8.91 -18.78 -1.94
CA LEU A 131 -9.64 -18.42 -0.71
C LEU A 131 -9.61 -19.50 0.38
N GLU A 132 -8.93 -20.63 0.19
CA GLU A 132 -8.94 -21.76 1.15
C GLU A 132 -8.56 -21.28 2.56
N ASN A 133 -7.45 -20.57 2.70
CA ASN A 133 -7.01 -20.04 3.99
C ASN A 133 -7.91 -18.91 4.52
N ALA A 134 -8.50 -18.11 3.63
CA ALA A 134 -9.47 -17.09 4.03
C ALA A 134 -10.71 -17.73 4.66
N MET A 135 -11.24 -18.79 4.04
CA MET A 135 -12.41 -19.52 4.56
C MET A 135 -12.10 -20.23 5.89
N LYS A 136 -10.91 -20.85 6.02
CA LYS A 136 -10.49 -21.52 7.27
C LYS A 136 -10.36 -20.55 8.46
N ASN A 137 -9.97 -19.31 8.17
CA ASN A 137 -9.67 -18.31 9.19
C ASN A 137 -10.74 -17.21 9.30
N ASP A 138 -11.90 -17.39 8.67
CA ASP A 138 -13.00 -16.41 8.66
C ASP A 138 -12.53 -15.00 8.23
N VAL A 139 -11.61 -14.91 7.24
CA VAL A 139 -11.06 -13.63 6.76
C VAL A 139 -12.05 -12.99 5.80
N SER A 140 -12.44 -11.75 6.08
CA SER A 140 -13.22 -10.92 5.16
C SER A 140 -12.34 -10.40 4.04
N VAL A 141 -12.79 -10.53 2.78
CA VAL A 141 -12.06 -10.02 1.61
C VAL A 141 -12.76 -8.81 1.04
N LYS A 142 -12.04 -7.71 0.89
CA LYS A 142 -12.54 -6.46 0.33
C LYS A 142 -11.66 -6.00 -0.84
N CYS A 143 -12.25 -5.27 -1.79
CA CYS A 143 -11.54 -4.66 -2.90
C CYS A 143 -11.80 -3.15 -2.88
N VAL A 144 -10.74 -2.36 -3.08
CA VAL A 144 -10.84 -0.90 -3.11
C VAL A 144 -10.49 -0.37 -4.50
N SER A 145 -11.40 0.42 -5.08
CA SER A 145 -11.22 1.05 -6.40
C SER A 145 -11.57 2.54 -6.44
N ASP A 146 -12.62 2.98 -5.76
CA ASP A 146 -13.11 4.37 -5.78
C ASP A 146 -12.75 5.10 -4.47
N ASN A 147 -12.36 6.38 -4.59
CA ASN A 147 -11.87 7.19 -3.48
C ASN A 147 -12.48 8.60 -3.43
N ARG A 148 -13.55 8.88 -4.19
CA ARG A 148 -14.13 10.24 -4.33
C ARG A 148 -14.61 10.82 -3.01
N ASP A 149 -15.15 10.00 -2.14
CA ASP A 149 -15.71 10.42 -0.85
C ASP A 149 -14.63 10.82 0.18
N TYR A 150 -13.36 10.45 -0.07
CA TYR A 150 -12.23 10.69 0.83
C TYR A 150 -11.37 11.92 0.48
N VAL A 151 -11.74 12.69 -0.54
CA VAL A 151 -10.94 13.85 -1.00
C VAL A 151 -10.83 14.95 0.05
N SER A 152 -11.90 15.26 0.77
CA SER A 152 -11.87 16.26 1.86
C SER A 152 -11.02 15.81 3.04
N GLY A 153 -11.07 14.53 3.42
CA GLY A 153 -10.18 13.93 4.41
C GLY A 153 -8.72 14.01 4.00
N ALA A 154 -8.43 13.69 2.74
CA ALA A 154 -7.08 13.76 2.19
C ALA A 154 -6.47 15.16 2.24
N ILE A 155 -7.27 16.19 1.99
CA ILE A 155 -6.83 17.58 2.13
C ILE A 155 -6.44 17.88 3.58
N ASN A 156 -7.24 17.46 4.54
CA ASN A 156 -6.95 17.65 5.96
C ASN A 156 -5.67 16.93 6.40
N VAL A 157 -5.46 15.69 5.95
CA VAL A 157 -4.24 14.91 6.20
C VAL A 157 -3.00 15.64 5.69
N LEU A 158 -3.06 16.17 4.46
CA LEU A 158 -1.95 16.92 3.86
C LEU A 158 -1.70 18.25 4.57
N LEU A 159 -2.74 18.99 4.96
CA LEU A 159 -2.63 20.25 5.71
C LEU A 159 -2.00 20.03 7.10
N ASN A 160 -2.32 18.91 7.75
CA ASN A 160 -1.74 18.52 9.04
C ASN A 160 -0.33 17.90 8.90
N LYS A 161 0.24 17.83 7.69
CA LYS A 161 1.56 17.25 7.43
C LYS A 161 1.71 15.81 7.96
N ALA A 162 0.63 15.05 7.96
CA ALA A 162 0.62 13.66 8.43
C ALA A 162 1.41 12.73 7.48
N VAL A 163 1.63 13.15 6.23
CA VAL A 163 2.42 12.41 5.24
C VAL A 163 3.70 13.20 4.94
N ASN A 164 4.85 12.59 5.18
CA ASN A 164 6.15 13.08 4.73
C ASN A 164 6.40 12.63 3.30
N TYR A 165 6.25 13.55 2.36
CA TYR A 165 6.50 13.32 0.93
C TYR A 165 7.84 13.90 0.45
N SER A 166 8.65 14.49 1.34
CA SER A 166 9.95 15.09 0.97
C SER A 166 10.98 14.04 0.56
N GLU A 167 10.81 12.81 1.03
CA GLU A 167 11.68 11.68 0.70
C GLU A 167 11.35 11.03 -0.67
N PHE A 168 10.22 11.42 -1.30
CA PHE A 168 9.86 10.90 -2.61
C PHE A 168 10.53 11.71 -3.71
N THR A 169 11.22 11.04 -4.60
CA THR A 169 11.75 11.64 -5.82
C THR A 169 10.64 11.69 -6.87
N PHE A 170 10.29 12.90 -7.31
CA PHE A 170 9.33 13.09 -8.39
C PHE A 170 10.10 13.42 -9.66
N ASN A 171 10.10 12.53 -10.64
CA ASN A 171 10.67 12.82 -11.94
C ASN A 171 9.77 13.82 -12.69
N GLN A 172 10.33 14.93 -13.11
CA GLN A 172 9.66 15.86 -14.02
C GLN A 172 9.84 15.33 -15.45
N SER A 173 8.77 14.78 -16.03
CA SER A 173 8.76 14.48 -17.45
C SER A 173 8.31 15.72 -18.23
N SER A 174 8.93 15.99 -19.38
CA SER A 174 8.45 17.01 -20.30
C SER A 174 7.05 16.63 -20.81
N GLU A 175 6.25 17.61 -21.19
CA GLU A 175 4.94 17.41 -21.80
C GLU A 175 5.01 16.47 -23.03
N GLU A 176 6.14 16.52 -23.74
CA GLU A 176 6.44 15.66 -24.90
C GLU A 176 6.63 14.16 -24.52
N ALA A 177 7.07 13.85 -23.31
CA ALA A 177 7.27 12.49 -22.83
C ALA A 177 5.96 11.82 -22.34
N LEU A 178 4.91 12.62 -22.07
CA LEU A 178 3.65 12.13 -21.52
C LEU A 178 2.93 11.11 -22.44
N PRO A 179 2.80 11.34 -23.77
CA PRO A 179 2.14 10.37 -24.64
C PRO A 179 2.80 9.00 -24.61
N ALA A 180 4.15 8.96 -24.72
CA ALA A 180 4.91 7.72 -24.69
C ALA A 180 4.76 6.98 -23.33
N ALA A 181 4.74 7.70 -22.21
CA ALA A 181 4.51 7.12 -20.90
C ALA A 181 3.10 6.57 -20.76
N LEU A 182 2.08 7.27 -21.29
CA LEU A 182 0.69 6.80 -21.30
C LEU A 182 0.49 5.56 -22.18
N GLU A 183 1.16 5.49 -23.32
CA GLU A 183 1.13 4.31 -24.19
C GLU A 183 1.76 3.10 -23.50
N ARG A 184 2.93 3.25 -22.88
CA ARG A 184 3.58 2.19 -22.10
C ARG A 184 2.68 1.73 -20.95
N PHE A 185 2.06 2.66 -20.22
CA PHE A 185 1.11 2.36 -19.15
C PHE A 185 -0.11 1.61 -19.67
N SER A 186 -0.70 2.03 -20.79
CA SER A 186 -1.88 1.37 -21.38
C SER A 186 -1.55 -0.01 -21.97
N ALA A 187 -0.30 -0.23 -22.37
CA ALA A 187 0.20 -1.53 -22.81
C ALA A 187 0.46 -2.51 -21.64
N GLY A 188 0.25 -2.08 -20.40
CA GLY A 188 0.47 -2.91 -19.21
C GLY A 188 1.94 -3.06 -18.82
N ASP A 189 2.80 -2.15 -19.27
CA ASP A 189 4.21 -2.12 -18.89
C ASP A 189 4.33 -1.64 -17.44
N ALA A 190 4.33 -2.60 -16.52
CA ALA A 190 4.47 -2.34 -15.09
C ALA A 190 5.83 -1.70 -14.71
N SER A 191 6.82 -1.69 -15.63
CA SER A 191 8.10 -1.04 -15.40
C SER A 191 7.94 0.47 -15.24
N VAL A 192 6.96 1.07 -15.92
CA VAL A 192 6.62 2.49 -15.79
C VAL A 192 6.20 2.85 -14.35
N LEU A 193 5.62 1.90 -13.62
CA LEU A 193 5.25 2.05 -12.21
C LEU A 193 6.42 1.73 -11.26
N ASN A 194 7.43 1.03 -11.75
CA ASN A 194 8.63 0.65 -10.98
C ASN A 194 9.78 1.64 -11.15
N GLU A 195 9.79 2.41 -12.23
CA GLU A 195 10.73 3.49 -12.42
C GLU A 195 10.30 4.65 -11.52
N GLU A 196 10.90 4.70 -10.32
CA GLU A 196 10.89 5.82 -9.37
C GLU A 196 9.66 6.73 -9.48
N PHE A 197 8.65 6.50 -8.67
CA PHE A 197 7.45 7.35 -8.46
C PHE A 197 7.24 8.45 -9.53
N ASN A 198 6.96 8.07 -10.78
CA ASN A 198 6.71 9.01 -11.85
C ASN A 198 5.39 9.75 -11.60
N ILE A 199 5.46 10.85 -10.88
CA ILE A 199 4.37 11.80 -10.81
C ILE A 199 4.64 12.87 -11.87
N PHE A 200 3.82 12.89 -12.91
CA PHE A 200 3.86 13.96 -13.90
C PHE A 200 3.40 15.25 -13.24
N LYS A 201 4.32 16.21 -13.12
CA LYS A 201 4.00 17.56 -12.69
C LYS A 201 3.69 18.38 -13.94
N PHE A 202 2.42 18.67 -14.17
CA PHE A 202 2.04 19.67 -15.15
C PHE A 202 2.44 21.05 -14.61
N ILE A 203 3.27 21.76 -15.36
CA ILE A 203 3.55 23.18 -15.15
C ILE A 203 2.62 23.89 -16.14
N PHE A 204 1.57 24.52 -15.62
CA PHE A 204 0.75 25.47 -16.39
C PHE A 204 1.44 26.82 -16.39
#